data_758511e8c7fa623c434e117b2a520c5f
#
_entry.id   758511e8c7fa623c434e117b2a520c5f
#
_cell.length_a   1.000
_cell.length_b   1.000
_cell.length_c   1.000
_cell.angle_alpha   90.00
_cell.angle_beta   90.00
_cell.angle_gamma   90.00
#
_symmetry.space_group_name_H-M   'P 1'
#
loop_
_entity.id
_entity.type
_entity.pdbx_description
1 polymer ?
#
loop_
_entity_poly.entity_id
_entity_poly.type
_entity_poly.pdbx_seq_one_letter_code
_entity_poly.pdbx_strand_id
1 'polypeptide(L)'
;MWQVGPFRAVNARDVKILGRGEVHPEGRGAGISIINSRNIYVEGLITTQCPTGGSDSVTIRNVKAISSYGWGDGMNVFASNNVLFDGVFCRNSDDCTTVYATRMGFHGGCRNVTMQNSTLWADVAHPIFIGLHGDVDRNEVMENLTYRNIDILDHREMQVDYQGCLAINAGDNNLVRNVRFENIRIENFRQGQLVNLRIFYNKKYCKAPGRGIENVLFKDITYNGDHAEFSHIVGYDEERMVKNIRFENLKINGKVISDDMTGKPAWYKTSDMARFFVGEHVGDIVFVK
;
A
#
# COMPACT_ATOMS: atom_id res chain seq x y z
N MET A 1 13.33 -1.43 17.73
CA MET A 1 13.77 -0.03 17.54
C MET A 1 14.42 0.04 16.16
N TRP A 2 13.91 0.89 15.28
CA TRP A 2 14.48 1.07 13.94
C TRP A 2 15.93 1.48 14.10
N GLN A 3 16.85 0.74 13.51
CA GLN A 3 18.24 1.16 13.42
C GLN A 3 18.24 2.40 12.53
N VAL A 4 18.54 3.51 13.13
CA VAL A 4 18.44 4.83 12.54
C VAL A 4 19.68 5.02 11.68
N GLY A 5 19.46 5.17 10.37
CA GLY A 5 20.53 5.27 9.39
C GLY A 5 21.39 6.54 9.49
N PRO A 6 22.41 6.63 8.62
CA PRO A 6 23.36 7.72 8.62
C PRO A 6 22.75 9.11 8.34
N PHE A 7 21.68 9.16 7.53
CA PHE A 7 20.97 10.43 7.29
C PHE A 7 19.61 10.44 7.98
N ARG A 8 19.46 11.38 8.91
CA ARG A 8 18.24 11.54 9.72
C ARG A 8 17.79 12.98 9.79
N ALA A 9 16.55 13.22 9.37
CA ALA A 9 15.83 14.42 9.77
C ALA A 9 15.01 14.09 11.01
N VAL A 10 15.42 14.54 12.19
CA VAL A 10 14.73 14.28 13.48
C VAL A 10 14.37 15.59 14.13
N ASN A 11 13.07 15.80 14.43
CA ASN A 11 12.55 17.05 14.97
C ASN A 11 13.00 18.28 14.15
N ALA A 12 13.14 18.07 12.83
CA ALA A 12 13.71 19.03 11.91
C ALA A 12 12.61 19.74 11.11
N ARG A 13 12.95 20.95 10.62
CA ARG A 13 12.08 21.73 9.74
C ARG A 13 12.88 22.33 8.59
N ASP A 14 12.25 22.40 7.40
CA ASP A 14 12.80 23.08 6.23
C ASP A 14 14.16 22.52 5.79
N VAL A 15 14.28 21.18 5.73
CA VAL A 15 15.52 20.46 5.38
C VAL A 15 15.42 19.87 3.98
N LYS A 16 16.50 19.99 3.21
CA LYS A 16 16.70 19.29 1.96
C LYS A 16 17.89 18.34 2.06
N ILE A 17 17.69 17.10 1.62
CA ILE A 17 18.72 16.06 1.50
C ILE A 17 18.84 15.74 0.01
N LEU A 18 19.89 16.19 -0.62
CA LEU A 18 20.08 16.12 -2.06
C LEU A 18 21.35 15.35 -2.41
N GLY A 19 21.31 14.55 -3.45
CA GLY A 19 22.51 13.86 -3.92
C GLY A 19 22.24 12.86 -5.04
N ARG A 20 23.30 12.20 -5.50
CA ARG A 20 23.24 11.12 -6.51
C ARG A 20 23.99 9.87 -6.05
N GLY A 21 24.44 9.87 -4.82
CA GLY A 21 25.18 8.79 -4.21
C GLY A 21 24.29 7.79 -3.51
N GLU A 22 24.93 6.87 -2.83
CA GLU A 22 24.32 5.80 -2.08
C GLU A 22 24.51 6.03 -0.58
N VAL A 23 23.46 5.73 0.19
CA VAL A 23 23.43 5.89 1.64
C VAL A 23 23.04 4.56 2.28
N HIS A 24 24.00 3.90 2.88
CA HIS A 24 23.80 2.65 3.59
C HIS A 24 23.98 2.78 5.10
N PRO A 25 23.16 2.14 5.91
CA PRO A 25 23.43 1.95 7.32
C PRO A 25 24.54 0.91 7.50
N GLU A 26 25.27 0.97 8.60
CA GLU A 26 26.09 -0.17 9.02
C GLU A 26 25.16 -1.31 9.48
N GLY A 27 25.01 -2.34 8.63
CA GLY A 27 24.11 -3.47 8.85
C GLY A 27 22.69 -3.24 8.35
N ARG A 28 21.67 -3.70 9.10
CA ARG A 28 20.26 -3.61 8.72
C ARG A 28 19.67 -2.27 9.13
N GLY A 29 18.75 -1.76 8.35
CA GLY A 29 17.96 -0.58 8.69
C GLY A 29 17.83 0.42 7.55
N ALA A 30 17.33 1.60 7.88
CA ALA A 30 17.10 2.67 6.92
C ALA A 30 18.39 3.49 6.70
N GLY A 31 18.75 3.74 5.44
CA GLY A 31 19.82 4.68 5.12
C GLY A 31 19.39 6.13 5.35
N ILE A 32 18.11 6.42 5.11
CA ILE A 32 17.50 7.73 5.32
C ILE A 32 16.28 7.57 6.20
N SER A 33 16.09 8.42 7.21
CA SER A 33 14.89 8.43 8.07
C SER A 33 14.39 9.83 8.33
N ILE A 34 13.05 10.00 8.26
CA ILE A 34 12.39 11.27 8.53
C ILE A 34 11.46 11.07 9.74
N ILE A 35 11.76 11.75 10.84
CA ILE A 35 11.17 11.49 12.15
C ILE A 35 10.69 12.78 12.79
N ASN A 36 9.40 12.89 13.13
CA ASN A 36 8.80 14.04 13.82
C ASN A 36 9.20 15.38 13.16
N SER A 37 9.20 15.43 11.84
CA SER A 37 9.78 16.53 11.07
C SER A 37 8.77 17.17 10.13
N ARG A 38 9.04 18.38 9.66
CA ARG A 38 8.15 19.12 8.79
C ARG A 38 8.88 19.80 7.65
N ASN A 39 8.25 19.83 6.45
CA ASN A 39 8.80 20.41 5.24
C ASN A 39 10.18 19.84 4.89
N ILE A 40 10.19 18.53 4.66
CA ILE A 40 11.41 17.78 4.33
C ILE A 40 11.39 17.39 2.85
N TYR A 41 12.49 17.60 2.18
CA TYR A 41 12.66 17.24 0.77
C TYR A 41 13.89 16.35 0.60
N VAL A 42 13.72 15.18 0.01
CA VAL A 42 14.79 14.21 -0.30
C VAL A 42 14.82 13.94 -1.78
N GLU A 43 15.98 14.00 -2.44
CA GLU A 43 16.07 13.76 -3.87
C GLU A 43 17.36 13.07 -4.32
N GLY A 44 17.20 12.10 -5.25
CA GLY A 44 18.28 11.59 -6.13
C GLY A 44 19.14 10.49 -5.53
N LEU A 45 18.89 10.07 -4.30
CA LEU A 45 19.72 9.12 -3.56
C LEU A 45 19.30 7.66 -3.77
N ILE A 46 20.25 6.76 -3.56
CA ILE A 46 20.02 5.32 -3.40
C ILE A 46 20.13 4.99 -1.91
N THR A 47 19.20 4.22 -1.38
CA THR A 47 19.17 3.84 0.04
C THR A 47 18.60 2.44 0.22
N THR A 48 18.70 1.87 1.41
CA THR A 48 18.04 0.61 1.75
C THR A 48 16.55 0.80 2.04
N GLN A 49 16.23 1.74 2.92
CA GLN A 49 14.87 2.10 3.32
C GLN A 49 14.80 3.62 3.53
N CYS A 50 13.62 4.20 3.37
CA CYS A 50 13.38 5.63 3.62
C CYS A 50 12.04 5.85 4.37
N PRO A 51 11.92 5.45 5.64
CA PRO A 51 10.71 5.62 6.41
C PRO A 51 10.44 7.08 6.82
N THR A 52 9.16 7.41 6.87
CA THR A 52 8.64 8.70 7.35
C THR A 52 7.69 8.45 8.52
N GLY A 53 8.01 8.95 9.70
CA GLY A 53 7.19 8.75 10.91
C GLY A 53 6.90 10.04 11.66
N GLY A 54 5.65 10.25 12.10
CA GLY A 54 5.22 11.40 12.89
C GLY A 54 5.44 12.75 12.20
N SER A 55 5.47 12.77 10.87
CA SER A 55 5.95 13.91 10.08
C SER A 55 4.87 14.53 9.19
N ASP A 56 5.11 15.73 8.71
CA ASP A 56 4.19 16.48 7.87
C ASP A 56 4.93 17.20 6.72
N SER A 57 4.30 17.23 5.55
CA SER A 57 4.85 17.92 4.37
C SER A 57 6.23 17.36 3.96
N VAL A 58 6.25 16.09 3.61
CA VAL A 58 7.46 15.37 3.18
C VAL A 58 7.38 15.05 1.69
N THR A 59 8.44 15.38 0.96
CA THR A 59 8.59 14.99 -0.45
C THR A 59 9.84 14.14 -0.64
N ILE A 60 9.69 12.95 -1.21
CA ILE A 60 10.77 12.04 -1.57
C ILE A 60 10.69 11.83 -3.08
N ARG A 61 11.71 12.33 -3.79
CA ARG A 61 11.71 12.34 -5.25
C ARG A 61 12.93 11.64 -5.82
N ASN A 62 12.72 10.84 -6.88
CA ASN A 62 13.80 10.15 -7.58
C ASN A 62 14.77 9.41 -6.63
N VAL A 63 14.24 8.79 -5.57
CA VAL A 63 14.99 7.98 -4.62
C VAL A 63 14.78 6.51 -4.95
N LYS A 64 15.83 5.71 -4.80
CA LYS A 64 15.78 4.26 -4.97
C LYS A 64 15.96 3.59 -3.62
N ALA A 65 14.98 2.78 -3.20
CA ALA A 65 15.06 1.96 -2.00
C ALA A 65 15.33 0.50 -2.40
N ILE A 66 16.50 -0.02 -2.02
CA ILE A 66 16.91 -1.37 -2.40
C ILE A 66 17.41 -2.11 -1.17
N SER A 67 16.71 -3.19 -0.79
CA SER A 67 17.06 -4.01 0.36
C SER A 67 17.02 -5.49 0.02
N SER A 68 17.89 -6.29 0.65
CA SER A 68 18.03 -7.72 0.43
C SER A 68 18.04 -8.55 1.71
N TYR A 69 17.61 -7.99 2.83
CA TYR A 69 17.57 -8.64 4.15
C TYR A 69 16.15 -8.66 4.71
N GLY A 70 15.84 -9.61 5.59
CA GLY A 70 14.50 -9.71 6.19
C GLY A 70 14.07 -8.42 6.91
N TRP A 71 12.80 -8.03 6.79
CA TRP A 71 12.21 -6.75 7.20
C TRP A 71 12.86 -5.54 6.50
N GLY A 72 13.20 -5.73 5.25
CA GLY A 72 13.81 -4.72 4.41
C GLY A 72 12.77 -3.95 3.60
N ASP A 73 11.84 -3.27 4.29
CA ASP A 73 10.80 -2.46 3.65
C ASP A 73 11.41 -1.26 2.88
N GLY A 74 10.62 -0.64 2.04
CA GLY A 74 11.07 0.52 1.24
C GLY A 74 10.65 1.86 1.82
N MET A 75 9.52 2.37 1.34
CA MET A 75 8.97 3.70 1.63
C MET A 75 7.81 3.58 2.61
N ASN A 76 8.09 3.54 3.91
CA ASN A 76 7.06 3.40 4.93
C ASN A 76 6.58 4.74 5.47
N VAL A 77 5.29 4.85 5.71
CA VAL A 77 4.64 6.03 6.33
C VAL A 77 3.96 5.60 7.62
N PHE A 78 4.31 6.25 8.73
CA PHE A 78 3.73 5.99 10.04
C PHE A 78 3.17 7.28 10.63
N ALA A 79 1.89 7.34 10.94
CA ALA A 79 1.25 8.48 11.59
C ALA A 79 1.70 9.84 11.00
N SER A 80 1.72 9.96 9.67
CA SER A 80 2.25 11.14 8.97
C SER A 80 1.26 11.68 7.94
N ASN A 81 1.38 12.98 7.64
CA ASN A 81 0.46 13.64 6.72
C ASN A 81 1.20 14.38 5.59
N ASN A 82 0.51 14.58 4.45
CA ASN A 82 1.04 15.33 3.33
C ASN A 82 2.39 14.79 2.83
N VAL A 83 2.43 13.48 2.52
CA VAL A 83 3.64 12.79 2.06
C VAL A 83 3.54 12.52 0.56
N LEU A 84 4.56 12.90 -0.19
CA LEU A 84 4.66 12.67 -1.63
C LEU A 84 5.90 11.84 -1.94
N PHE A 85 5.70 10.70 -2.58
CA PHE A 85 6.72 9.93 -3.28
C PHE A 85 6.55 10.15 -4.78
N ASP A 86 7.57 10.65 -5.48
CA ASP A 86 7.52 10.94 -6.90
C ASP A 86 8.74 10.39 -7.63
N GLY A 87 8.52 9.50 -8.60
CA GLY A 87 9.59 8.90 -9.39
C GLY A 87 10.51 7.99 -8.57
N VAL A 88 9.99 7.31 -7.55
CA VAL A 88 10.80 6.38 -6.74
C VAL A 88 10.89 5.00 -7.38
N PHE A 89 11.96 4.29 -7.09
CA PHE A 89 12.14 2.88 -7.41
C PHE A 89 12.32 2.09 -6.13
N CYS A 90 11.49 1.10 -5.91
CA CYS A 90 11.59 0.20 -4.76
C CYS A 90 11.84 -1.23 -5.22
N ARG A 91 12.93 -1.85 -4.75
CA ARG A 91 13.13 -3.30 -4.80
C ARG A 91 13.46 -3.80 -3.41
N ASN A 92 12.48 -4.40 -2.76
CA ASN A 92 12.55 -4.66 -1.34
C ASN A 92 12.28 -6.13 -1.03
N SER A 93 12.96 -6.60 0.02
CA SER A 93 12.81 -7.96 0.56
C SER A 93 11.73 -8.04 1.65
N ASP A 94 10.91 -7.03 1.75
CA ASP A 94 9.65 -6.90 2.46
C ASP A 94 8.81 -5.85 1.72
N ASP A 95 7.81 -5.20 2.34
CA ASP A 95 6.91 -4.26 1.68
C ASP A 95 7.64 -3.10 0.96
N CYS A 96 7.34 -2.86 -0.31
CA CYS A 96 7.91 -1.71 -1.02
C CYS A 96 7.42 -0.38 -0.45
N THR A 97 6.13 -0.30 -0.12
CA THR A 97 5.55 0.88 0.55
C THR A 97 4.42 0.47 1.48
N THR A 98 4.40 1.08 2.66
CA THR A 98 3.33 0.90 3.63
C THR A 98 2.77 2.22 4.12
N VAL A 99 1.48 2.23 4.47
CA VAL A 99 0.85 3.32 5.23
C VAL A 99 0.22 2.72 6.47
N TYR A 100 0.77 3.03 7.63
CA TYR A 100 0.28 2.60 8.93
C TYR A 100 -0.14 3.79 9.79
N ALA A 101 -1.16 3.63 10.61
CA ALA A 101 -1.50 4.54 11.68
C ALA A 101 -0.46 4.43 12.83
N THR A 102 -0.88 4.38 14.07
CA THR A 102 0.05 4.22 15.20
C THR A 102 0.93 2.98 15.03
N ARG A 103 2.22 3.20 14.88
CA ARG A 103 3.24 2.15 14.74
C ARG A 103 4.62 2.67 15.15
N MET A 104 5.50 1.80 15.67
CA MET A 104 6.92 2.09 15.96
C MET A 104 7.16 3.31 16.87
N GLY A 105 6.20 3.65 17.75
CA GLY A 105 6.28 4.82 18.62
C GLY A 105 5.78 6.12 18.00
N PHE A 106 5.30 6.08 16.76
CA PHE A 106 4.56 7.19 16.15
C PHE A 106 3.07 6.98 16.40
N HIS A 107 2.32 8.05 16.66
CA HIS A 107 0.92 7.99 17.07
C HIS A 107 0.04 8.87 16.20
N GLY A 108 -1.07 8.31 15.71
CA GLY A 108 -2.08 9.01 14.92
C GLY A 108 -2.40 8.30 13.60
N GLY A 109 -3.33 8.87 12.85
CA GLY A 109 -3.68 8.41 11.50
C GLY A 109 -2.71 8.93 10.44
N CYS A 110 -3.03 8.62 9.17
CA CYS A 110 -2.32 9.16 8.01
C CYS A 110 -3.30 9.87 7.08
N ARG A 111 -2.87 10.99 6.49
CA ARG A 111 -3.70 11.74 5.55
C ARG A 111 -2.90 12.32 4.40
N ASN A 112 -3.50 12.34 3.20
CA ASN A 112 -2.89 12.93 2.01
C ASN A 112 -1.51 12.31 1.69
N VAL A 113 -1.45 11.00 1.50
CA VAL A 113 -0.25 10.30 1.04
C VAL A 113 -0.40 10.00 -0.43
N THR A 114 0.57 10.43 -1.23
CA THR A 114 0.59 10.18 -2.68
C THR A 114 1.88 9.49 -3.08
N MET A 115 1.78 8.41 -3.85
CA MET A 115 2.89 7.83 -4.60
C MET A 115 2.58 7.92 -6.09
N GLN A 116 3.51 8.43 -6.88
CA GLN A 116 3.31 8.57 -8.30
C GLN A 116 4.58 8.33 -9.13
N ASN A 117 4.39 8.03 -10.44
CA ASN A 117 5.48 7.90 -11.41
C ASN A 117 6.58 6.93 -10.95
N SER A 118 6.20 5.82 -10.34
CA SER A 118 7.12 4.97 -9.57
C SER A 118 7.11 3.53 -10.07
N THR A 119 8.17 2.79 -9.71
CA THR A 119 8.30 1.37 -10.06
C THR A 119 8.56 0.57 -8.79
N LEU A 120 7.79 -0.51 -8.59
CA LEU A 120 7.83 -1.34 -7.40
C LEU A 120 8.13 -2.80 -7.75
N TRP A 121 9.02 -3.40 -6.99
CA TRP A 121 9.41 -4.80 -7.10
C TRP A 121 9.51 -5.40 -5.69
N ALA A 122 8.47 -6.08 -5.27
CA ALA A 122 8.48 -6.76 -3.97
C ALA A 122 9.10 -8.17 -4.13
N ASP A 123 10.34 -8.32 -3.73
CA ASP A 123 11.01 -9.66 -3.71
C ASP A 123 10.32 -10.58 -2.68
N VAL A 124 9.75 -10.01 -1.62
CA VAL A 124 8.88 -10.63 -0.62
C VAL A 124 7.84 -9.59 -0.20
N ALA A 125 6.65 -10.03 0.23
CA ALA A 125 5.52 -9.24 0.70
C ALA A 125 4.91 -8.32 -0.38
N HIS A 126 4.54 -7.09 -0.07
CA HIS A 126 3.63 -6.30 -0.88
C HIS A 126 4.32 -5.17 -1.66
N PRO A 127 3.93 -4.93 -2.91
CA PRO A 127 4.25 -3.66 -3.58
C PRO A 127 3.59 -2.47 -2.89
N ILE A 128 2.29 -2.55 -2.59
CA ILE A 128 1.53 -1.50 -1.91
C ILE A 128 0.70 -2.12 -0.79
N PHE A 129 0.91 -1.64 0.42
CA PHE A 129 0.20 -2.11 1.60
C PHE A 129 -0.33 -0.96 2.46
N ILE A 130 -1.61 -0.99 2.82
CA ILE A 130 -2.27 0.04 3.62
C ILE A 130 -3.01 -0.63 4.77
N GLY A 131 -2.86 -0.07 5.97
CA GLY A 131 -3.64 -0.48 7.12
C GLY A 131 -2.88 -1.37 8.09
N LEU A 132 -3.57 -2.31 8.71
CA LEU A 132 -3.16 -3.30 9.69
C LEU A 132 -2.90 -2.70 11.08
N HIS A 133 -1.86 -1.89 11.25
CA HIS A 133 -1.43 -1.41 12.56
C HIS A 133 -2.04 -0.06 12.95
N GLY A 134 -2.42 0.05 14.21
CA GLY A 134 -2.97 1.26 14.80
C GLY A 134 -3.02 1.19 16.33
N ASP A 135 -3.67 2.17 16.93
CA ASP A 135 -4.01 2.19 18.35
C ASP A 135 -5.47 1.83 18.53
N VAL A 136 -5.73 0.66 19.12
CA VAL A 136 -7.09 0.12 19.31
C VAL A 136 -8.02 1.04 20.10
N ASP A 137 -7.46 1.97 20.87
CA ASP A 137 -8.21 2.88 21.74
C ASP A 137 -8.47 4.25 21.08
N ARG A 138 -7.92 4.52 19.86
CA ARG A 138 -7.94 5.85 19.26
C ARG A 138 -8.83 6.03 18.04
N ASN A 139 -9.39 4.98 17.48
CA ASN A 139 -10.21 5.06 16.27
C ASN A 139 -9.54 5.85 15.13
N GLU A 140 -8.31 5.51 14.81
CA GLU A 140 -7.49 6.24 13.83
C GLU A 140 -8.02 6.11 12.41
N VAL A 141 -7.65 7.07 11.55
CA VAL A 141 -8.11 7.12 10.17
C VAL A 141 -6.90 7.25 9.24
N MET A 142 -6.89 6.44 8.20
CA MET A 142 -6.00 6.60 7.04
C MET A 142 -6.85 7.02 5.85
N GLU A 143 -6.63 8.23 5.32
CA GLU A 143 -7.51 8.78 4.30
C GLU A 143 -6.81 9.61 3.23
N ASN A 144 -7.46 9.73 2.07
CA ASN A 144 -6.95 10.47 0.93
C ASN A 144 -5.60 9.95 0.47
N LEU A 145 -5.54 8.66 0.18
CA LEU A 145 -4.34 7.97 -0.26
C LEU A 145 -4.41 7.75 -1.78
N THR A 146 -3.37 8.15 -2.50
CA THR A 146 -3.36 8.07 -3.97
C THR A 146 -2.09 7.39 -4.47
N TYR A 147 -2.27 6.35 -5.27
CA TYR A 147 -1.22 5.64 -5.99
C TYR A 147 -1.50 5.77 -7.48
N ARG A 148 -0.65 6.47 -8.22
CA ARG A 148 -0.91 6.72 -9.65
C ARG A 148 0.31 6.62 -10.53
N ASN A 149 0.12 6.14 -11.76
CA ASN A 149 1.17 5.95 -12.74
C ASN A 149 2.33 5.11 -12.17
N ILE A 150 2.04 3.84 -11.83
CA ILE A 150 2.97 2.93 -11.18
C ILE A 150 3.13 1.66 -12.01
N ASP A 151 4.36 1.20 -12.15
CA ASP A 151 4.69 -0.13 -12.66
C ASP A 151 5.03 -1.05 -11.49
N ILE A 152 4.34 -2.19 -11.40
CA ILE A 152 4.61 -3.24 -10.42
C ILE A 152 5.20 -4.43 -11.16
N LEU A 153 6.48 -4.70 -10.91
CA LEU A 153 7.25 -5.73 -11.63
C LEU A 153 7.14 -7.10 -10.99
N ASP A 154 6.93 -7.17 -9.67
CA ASP A 154 6.80 -8.42 -8.95
C ASP A 154 6.08 -8.25 -7.61
N HIS A 155 5.46 -9.34 -7.17
CA HIS A 155 4.84 -9.53 -5.86
C HIS A 155 5.02 -10.98 -5.44
N ARG A 156 5.38 -11.19 -4.18
CA ARG A 156 5.52 -12.52 -3.63
C ARG A 156 5.15 -12.56 -2.15
N GLU A 157 3.94 -13.01 -1.85
CA GLU A 157 3.49 -13.25 -0.48
C GLU A 157 2.81 -14.60 -0.38
N MET A 158 3.32 -15.45 0.48
CA MET A 158 2.85 -16.82 0.65
C MET A 158 1.73 -16.96 1.70
N GLN A 159 1.51 -15.96 2.53
CA GLN A 159 0.46 -15.99 3.55
C GLN A 159 -0.88 -15.65 2.90
N VAL A 160 -1.69 -16.65 2.61
CA VAL A 160 -2.93 -16.56 1.82
C VAL A 160 -3.90 -15.47 2.30
N ASP A 161 -4.02 -15.28 3.61
CA ASP A 161 -4.90 -14.26 4.18
C ASP A 161 -4.25 -12.87 4.31
N TYR A 162 -3.01 -12.74 3.84
CA TYR A 162 -2.20 -11.51 3.92
C TYR A 162 -1.57 -11.13 2.58
N GLN A 163 -2.00 -11.75 1.50
CA GLN A 163 -1.55 -11.46 0.14
C GLN A 163 -2.14 -10.15 -0.39
N GLY A 164 -1.64 -9.69 -1.51
CA GLY A 164 -2.21 -8.59 -2.27
C GLY A 164 -1.18 -7.66 -2.87
N CYS A 165 -1.17 -7.57 -4.18
CA CYS A 165 -0.37 -6.60 -4.92
C CYS A 165 -0.81 -5.17 -4.59
N LEU A 166 -2.13 -4.96 -4.57
CA LEU A 166 -2.81 -3.74 -4.12
C LEU A 166 -3.63 -4.11 -2.87
N ALA A 167 -3.04 -3.92 -1.68
CA ALA A 167 -3.61 -4.42 -0.43
C ALA A 167 -4.04 -3.32 0.53
N ILE A 168 -5.26 -3.47 1.07
CA ILE A 168 -5.79 -2.69 2.18
C ILE A 168 -6.29 -3.68 3.23
N ASN A 169 -5.58 -3.78 4.34
CA ASN A 169 -5.97 -4.64 5.46
C ASN A 169 -6.22 -3.78 6.70
N ALA A 170 -7.46 -3.37 6.95
CA ALA A 170 -7.79 -2.56 8.10
C ALA A 170 -7.82 -3.41 9.38
N GLY A 171 -6.93 -3.13 10.32
CA GLY A 171 -6.82 -3.74 11.65
C GLY A 171 -6.80 -2.69 12.75
N ASP A 172 -6.69 -3.11 14.01
CA ASP A 172 -6.51 -2.26 15.19
C ASP A 172 -7.44 -1.03 15.25
N ASN A 173 -8.74 -1.22 14.99
CA ASN A 173 -9.75 -0.17 14.94
C ASN A 173 -9.51 0.95 13.92
N ASN A 174 -8.66 0.74 12.94
CA ASN A 174 -8.44 1.70 11.87
C ASN A 174 -9.63 1.78 10.91
N LEU A 175 -9.92 2.97 10.43
CA LEU A 175 -10.74 3.21 9.25
C LEU A 175 -9.82 3.61 8.10
N VAL A 176 -9.91 2.91 6.96
CA VAL A 176 -9.23 3.28 5.73
C VAL A 176 -10.26 3.78 4.73
N ARG A 177 -10.10 5.00 4.20
CA ARG A 177 -11.06 5.54 3.26
C ARG A 177 -10.46 6.50 2.22
N ASN A 178 -11.22 6.69 1.13
CA ASN A 178 -10.84 7.58 0.03
C ASN A 178 -9.46 7.20 -0.54
N VAL A 179 -9.33 5.95 -0.98
CA VAL A 179 -8.10 5.41 -1.59
C VAL A 179 -8.27 5.33 -3.11
N ARG A 180 -7.27 5.76 -3.85
CA ARG A 180 -7.27 5.75 -5.30
C ARG A 180 -6.03 5.03 -5.84
N PHE A 181 -6.26 4.03 -6.66
CA PHE A 181 -5.26 3.34 -7.46
C PHE A 181 -5.55 3.68 -8.93
N GLU A 182 -4.66 4.43 -9.59
CA GLU A 182 -4.91 4.97 -10.93
C GLU A 182 -3.74 4.70 -11.88
N ASN A 183 -4.03 4.20 -13.07
CA ASN A 183 -3.02 3.93 -14.10
C ASN A 183 -1.87 3.07 -13.55
N ILE A 184 -2.19 1.87 -13.08
CA ILE A 184 -1.21 0.91 -12.54
C ILE A 184 -1.09 -0.27 -13.49
N ARG A 185 0.14 -0.58 -13.86
CA ARG A 185 0.49 -1.70 -14.73
C ARG A 185 1.20 -2.76 -13.89
N ILE A 186 0.64 -3.96 -13.87
CA ILE A 186 1.10 -5.06 -13.05
C ILE A 186 1.54 -6.21 -13.96
N GLU A 187 2.80 -6.58 -13.84
CA GLU A 187 3.40 -7.70 -14.56
C GLU A 187 3.02 -9.05 -13.93
N ASN A 188 3.40 -10.15 -14.57
CA ASN A 188 3.18 -11.49 -14.06
C ASN A 188 4.06 -11.77 -12.83
N PHE A 189 3.55 -11.51 -11.67
CA PHE A 189 4.24 -11.70 -10.39
C PHE A 189 4.32 -13.17 -9.98
N ARG A 190 5.24 -13.50 -9.08
CA ARG A 190 5.56 -14.88 -8.70
C ARG A 190 4.47 -15.59 -7.91
N GLN A 191 3.83 -14.92 -6.94
CA GLN A 191 2.79 -15.51 -6.10
C GLN A 191 2.05 -14.44 -5.30
N GLY A 192 0.74 -14.53 -5.27
CA GLY A 192 -0.11 -13.71 -4.42
C GLY A 192 -1.41 -13.31 -5.11
N GLN A 193 -2.08 -12.32 -4.57
CA GLN A 193 -3.36 -11.82 -5.05
C GLN A 193 -3.18 -10.48 -5.78
N LEU A 194 -4.02 -10.21 -6.76
CA LEU A 194 -4.03 -8.92 -7.42
C LEU A 194 -4.55 -7.82 -6.48
N VAL A 195 -5.66 -8.08 -5.81
CA VAL A 195 -6.30 -7.17 -4.87
C VAL A 195 -6.62 -7.90 -3.56
N ASN A 196 -6.39 -7.23 -2.43
CA ASN A 196 -6.84 -7.72 -1.12
C ASN A 196 -7.42 -6.56 -0.32
N LEU A 197 -8.72 -6.53 -0.15
CA LEU A 197 -9.44 -5.58 0.70
C LEU A 197 -10.08 -6.34 1.87
N ARG A 198 -9.51 -6.27 3.03
CA ARG A 198 -10.01 -7.01 4.19
C ARG A 198 -10.10 -6.17 5.44
N ILE A 199 -11.19 -6.32 6.15
CA ILE A 199 -11.20 -5.96 7.56
C ILE A 199 -10.44 -7.07 8.29
N PHE A 200 -9.23 -6.77 8.71
CA PHE A 200 -8.26 -7.75 9.14
C PHE A 200 -8.31 -7.95 10.67
N TYR A 201 -8.36 -9.19 11.09
CA TYR A 201 -8.13 -9.58 12.48
C TYR A 201 -7.33 -10.88 12.52
N ASN A 202 -6.08 -10.75 12.82
CA ASN A 202 -5.17 -11.87 12.99
C ASN A 202 -4.30 -11.59 14.22
N LYS A 203 -4.41 -12.42 15.25
CA LYS A 203 -3.69 -12.24 16.53
C LYS A 203 -2.16 -12.15 16.40
N LYS A 204 -1.61 -12.54 15.27
CA LYS A 204 -0.18 -12.39 14.95
C LYS A 204 0.17 -10.92 14.69
N TYR A 205 -0.72 -10.15 14.07
CA TYR A 205 -0.40 -8.82 13.54
C TYR A 205 -1.19 -7.69 14.20
N CYS A 206 -2.42 -7.93 14.64
CA CYS A 206 -3.29 -6.89 15.20
C CYS A 206 -4.07 -7.39 16.41
N LYS A 207 -4.50 -6.46 17.25
CA LYS A 207 -5.21 -6.72 18.51
C LYS A 207 -6.72 -6.65 18.38
N ALA A 208 -7.21 -5.96 17.36
CA ALA A 208 -8.62 -5.80 17.05
C ALA A 208 -8.85 -5.78 15.53
N PRO A 209 -10.06 -6.10 15.02
CA PRO A 209 -10.40 -5.84 13.64
C PRO A 209 -10.43 -4.34 13.36
N GLY A 210 -10.24 -3.98 12.09
CA GLY A 210 -10.43 -2.61 11.63
C GLY A 210 -11.90 -2.18 11.68
N ARG A 211 -12.16 -0.88 11.62
CA ARG A 211 -13.53 -0.33 11.61
C ARG A 211 -14.19 -0.33 10.23
N GLY A 212 -13.41 -0.27 9.17
CA GLY A 212 -13.97 -0.23 7.83
C GLY A 212 -12.93 0.03 6.74
N ILE A 213 -13.33 -0.27 5.50
CA ILE A 213 -12.67 0.16 4.27
C ILE A 213 -13.75 0.81 3.40
N GLU A 214 -13.57 2.08 3.01
CA GLU A 214 -14.62 2.83 2.34
C GLU A 214 -14.08 3.67 1.17
N ASN A 215 -14.86 3.76 0.09
CA ASN A 215 -14.56 4.64 -1.04
C ASN A 215 -13.20 4.33 -1.67
N VAL A 216 -13.04 3.15 -2.24
CA VAL A 216 -11.82 2.73 -2.94
C VAL A 216 -12.07 2.70 -4.44
N LEU A 217 -11.25 3.43 -5.19
CA LEU A 217 -11.27 3.48 -6.64
C LEU A 217 -10.04 2.77 -7.21
N PHE A 218 -10.27 1.81 -8.11
CA PHE A 218 -9.29 1.21 -8.99
C PHE A 218 -9.59 1.68 -10.41
N LYS A 219 -8.74 2.51 -10.98
CA LYS A 219 -8.94 3.07 -12.32
C LYS A 219 -7.76 2.78 -13.23
N ASP A 220 -8.05 2.30 -14.44
CA ASP A 220 -7.02 1.98 -15.43
C ASP A 220 -5.95 1.00 -14.87
N ILE A 221 -6.41 -0.08 -14.25
CA ILE A 221 -5.55 -1.14 -13.73
C ILE A 221 -5.37 -2.22 -14.80
N THR A 222 -4.12 -2.56 -15.09
CA THR A 222 -3.79 -3.63 -16.03
C THR A 222 -2.96 -4.70 -15.33
N TYR A 223 -3.38 -5.94 -15.43
CA TYR A 223 -2.61 -7.11 -15.04
C TYR A 223 -2.42 -8.04 -16.24
N ASN A 224 -1.18 -8.42 -16.50
CA ASN A 224 -0.81 -9.37 -17.54
C ASN A 224 -0.04 -10.53 -16.92
N GLY A 225 -0.74 -11.60 -16.59
CA GLY A 225 -0.12 -12.75 -15.96
C GLY A 225 -1.12 -13.86 -15.62
N ASP A 226 -0.61 -14.97 -15.15
CA ASP A 226 -1.36 -16.19 -14.82
C ASP A 226 -1.13 -16.68 -13.38
N HIS A 227 -0.27 -16.05 -12.61
CA HIS A 227 0.06 -16.45 -11.24
C HIS A 227 -0.81 -15.80 -10.16
N ALA A 228 -1.73 -14.88 -10.51
CA ALA A 228 -2.62 -14.30 -9.54
C ALA A 228 -3.56 -15.35 -8.94
N GLU A 229 -3.53 -15.50 -7.62
CA GLU A 229 -4.50 -16.24 -6.83
C GLU A 229 -5.82 -15.45 -6.73
N PHE A 230 -6.86 -16.05 -6.13
CA PHE A 230 -8.14 -15.36 -5.97
C PHE A 230 -7.96 -14.11 -5.09
N SER A 231 -8.29 -12.96 -5.66
CA SER A 231 -8.36 -11.70 -4.90
C SER A 231 -9.46 -11.75 -3.86
N HIS A 232 -9.24 -11.13 -2.71
CA HIS A 232 -10.21 -11.13 -1.62
C HIS A 232 -10.78 -9.74 -1.36
N ILE A 233 -12.11 -9.65 -1.22
CA ILE A 233 -12.82 -8.47 -0.71
C ILE A 233 -13.75 -8.97 0.39
N VAL A 234 -13.43 -8.70 1.67
CA VAL A 234 -14.10 -9.31 2.81
C VAL A 234 -14.21 -8.33 3.97
N GLY A 235 -15.43 -8.13 4.46
CA GLY A 235 -15.70 -7.41 5.71
C GLY A 235 -15.51 -8.31 6.94
N TYR A 236 -15.95 -7.86 8.08
CA TYR A 236 -15.81 -8.61 9.35
C TYR A 236 -17.15 -8.89 10.03
N ASP A 237 -17.99 -7.89 10.15
CA ASP A 237 -19.35 -7.95 10.69
C ASP A 237 -20.20 -6.81 10.08
N GLU A 238 -21.44 -6.66 10.55
CA GLU A 238 -22.40 -5.67 10.02
C GLU A 238 -21.96 -4.21 10.25
N GLU A 239 -21.12 -3.95 11.24
CA GLU A 239 -20.59 -2.61 11.53
C GLU A 239 -19.27 -2.34 10.81
N ARG A 240 -18.47 -3.40 10.60
CA ARG A 240 -17.13 -3.34 10.04
C ARG A 240 -17.12 -3.90 8.63
N MET A 241 -17.50 -3.06 7.70
CA MET A 241 -17.74 -3.43 6.31
C MET A 241 -16.68 -2.87 5.35
N VAL A 242 -16.61 -3.51 4.19
CA VAL A 242 -15.95 -2.96 3.00
C VAL A 242 -17.05 -2.35 2.12
N LYS A 243 -16.98 -1.04 1.80
CA LYS A 243 -18.08 -0.31 1.12
C LYS A 243 -17.57 0.59 -0.02
N ASN A 244 -18.42 0.77 -1.04
CA ASN A 244 -18.19 1.70 -2.15
C ASN A 244 -16.88 1.41 -2.87
N ILE A 245 -16.75 0.20 -3.41
CA ILE A 245 -15.59 -0.24 -4.18
C ILE A 245 -15.91 -0.10 -5.67
N ARG A 246 -15.05 0.59 -6.40
CA ARG A 246 -15.27 0.87 -7.81
C ARG A 246 -14.05 0.48 -8.64
N PHE A 247 -14.26 -0.33 -9.66
CA PHE A 247 -13.29 -0.67 -10.68
C PHE A 247 -13.70 0.00 -12.00
N GLU A 248 -12.84 0.90 -12.51
CA GLU A 248 -12.99 1.55 -13.81
C GLU A 248 -11.89 1.07 -14.74
N ASN A 249 -12.26 0.47 -15.87
CA ASN A 249 -11.31 -0.02 -16.88
C ASN A 249 -10.26 -1.00 -16.29
N LEU A 250 -10.71 -1.97 -15.47
CA LEU A 250 -9.85 -3.06 -15.03
C LEU A 250 -9.60 -4.02 -16.20
N LYS A 251 -8.34 -4.28 -16.53
CA LYS A 251 -7.93 -5.21 -17.58
C LYS A 251 -7.13 -6.38 -17.00
N ILE A 252 -7.59 -7.59 -17.27
CA ILE A 252 -6.87 -8.82 -16.91
C ILE A 252 -6.58 -9.58 -18.20
N ASN A 253 -5.30 -9.73 -18.55
CA ASN A 253 -4.85 -10.38 -19.78
C ASN A 253 -5.54 -9.81 -21.03
N GLY A 254 -5.58 -8.49 -21.14
CA GLY A 254 -6.20 -7.77 -22.26
C GLY A 254 -7.73 -7.72 -22.24
N LYS A 255 -8.40 -8.46 -21.34
CA LYS A 255 -9.86 -8.48 -21.23
C LYS A 255 -10.33 -7.41 -20.25
N VAL A 256 -11.20 -6.51 -20.70
CA VAL A 256 -11.86 -5.53 -19.81
C VAL A 256 -12.91 -6.24 -18.97
N ILE A 257 -12.81 -6.05 -17.66
CA ILE A 257 -13.75 -6.60 -16.67
C ILE A 257 -14.77 -5.52 -16.34
N SER A 258 -16.04 -5.74 -16.71
CA SER A 258 -17.12 -4.80 -16.44
C SER A 258 -18.45 -5.50 -16.29
N ASP A 259 -19.43 -4.85 -15.66
CA ASP A 259 -20.75 -5.44 -15.41
C ASP A 259 -21.51 -5.75 -16.71
N ASP A 260 -21.21 -5.04 -17.79
CA ASP A 260 -21.75 -5.23 -19.14
C ASP A 260 -20.81 -5.98 -20.09
N MET A 261 -19.79 -6.69 -19.58
CA MET A 261 -18.81 -7.38 -20.42
C MET A 261 -19.43 -8.50 -21.26
N THR A 262 -18.97 -8.61 -22.51
CA THR A 262 -19.42 -9.67 -23.44
C THR A 262 -19.00 -11.06 -22.94
N GLY A 263 -19.93 -12.02 -23.04
CA GLY A 263 -19.69 -13.43 -22.70
C GLY A 263 -19.79 -13.75 -21.20
N LYS A 264 -20.20 -12.79 -20.36
CA LYS A 264 -20.57 -13.07 -18.99
C LYS A 264 -21.97 -13.70 -18.95
N PRO A 265 -22.15 -14.93 -18.40
CA PRO A 265 -23.47 -15.48 -18.20
C PRO A 265 -24.34 -14.59 -17.30
N ALA A 266 -25.65 -14.52 -17.58
CA ALA A 266 -26.57 -13.62 -16.89
C ALA A 266 -26.62 -13.81 -15.36
N TRP A 267 -26.37 -15.04 -14.90
CA TRP A 267 -26.39 -15.39 -13.48
C TRP A 267 -25.01 -15.27 -12.77
N TYR A 268 -23.94 -14.96 -13.52
CA TYR A 268 -22.62 -14.74 -12.91
C TYR A 268 -22.47 -13.30 -12.43
N LYS A 269 -21.85 -13.13 -11.28
CA LYS A 269 -21.36 -11.83 -10.85
C LYS A 269 -20.09 -11.45 -11.62
N THR A 270 -19.84 -10.18 -11.81
CA THR A 270 -18.61 -9.71 -12.47
C THR A 270 -17.36 -10.10 -11.70
N SER A 271 -17.45 -10.15 -10.37
CA SER A 271 -16.38 -10.65 -9.50
C SER A 271 -15.95 -12.08 -9.84
N ASP A 272 -16.88 -12.96 -10.25
CA ASP A 272 -16.55 -14.33 -10.66
C ASP A 272 -15.67 -14.34 -11.91
N MET A 273 -15.94 -13.44 -12.85
CA MET A 273 -15.16 -13.28 -14.09
C MET A 273 -13.76 -12.67 -13.83
N ALA A 274 -13.62 -11.90 -12.77
CA ALA A 274 -12.36 -11.30 -12.34
C ALA A 274 -11.54 -12.20 -11.40
N ARG A 275 -12.06 -13.38 -11.02
CA ARG A 275 -11.51 -14.26 -9.99
C ARG A 275 -11.36 -13.54 -8.63
N PHE A 276 -12.38 -12.75 -8.26
CA PHE A 276 -12.47 -12.07 -6.98
C PHE A 276 -13.45 -12.82 -6.07
N PHE A 277 -12.95 -13.27 -4.95
CA PHE A 277 -13.80 -13.77 -3.87
C PHE A 277 -14.34 -12.58 -3.10
N VAL A 278 -15.64 -12.35 -3.23
CA VAL A 278 -16.36 -11.34 -2.45
C VAL A 278 -17.09 -12.06 -1.33
N GLY A 279 -16.62 -11.87 -0.12
CA GLY A 279 -17.16 -12.51 1.08
C GLY A 279 -18.31 -11.73 1.70
N GLU A 280 -18.55 -11.99 2.98
CA GLU A 280 -19.61 -11.34 3.76
C GLU A 280 -19.23 -9.91 4.16
N HIS A 281 -20.24 -9.12 4.56
CA HIS A 281 -20.11 -7.74 5.03
C HIS A 281 -19.41 -6.80 4.03
N VAL A 282 -19.75 -6.99 2.77
CA VAL A 282 -19.28 -6.16 1.66
C VAL A 282 -20.49 -5.49 1.04
N GLY A 283 -20.42 -4.15 0.93
CA GLY A 283 -21.43 -3.36 0.26
C GLY A 283 -21.19 -3.28 -1.26
N ASP A 284 -21.53 -2.13 -1.86
CA ASP A 284 -21.51 -1.99 -3.30
C ASP A 284 -20.12 -2.15 -3.91
N ILE A 285 -20.03 -3.05 -4.88
CA ILE A 285 -18.89 -3.19 -5.78
C ILE A 285 -19.40 -3.01 -7.19
N VAL A 286 -18.80 -2.12 -7.97
CA VAL A 286 -19.15 -1.88 -9.36
C VAL A 286 -17.94 -2.01 -10.28
N PHE A 287 -18.16 -2.58 -11.44
CA PHE A 287 -17.16 -2.74 -12.50
C PHE A 287 -17.65 -2.01 -13.76
N VAL A 288 -16.99 -0.95 -14.16
CA VAL A 288 -17.33 -0.17 -15.35
C VAL A 288 -16.16 -0.11 -16.32
N LYS A 289 -16.50 0.16 -17.60
CA LYS A 289 -15.50 0.37 -18.67
C LYS A 289 -14.80 1.70 -18.50
#